data_c1f66fea4d4012156a82747b08624af5
#
_entry.id   c1f66fea4d4012156a82747b08624af5
#
_cell.length_a   1.000
_cell.length_b   1.000
_cell.length_c   1.000
_cell.angle_alpha   90.00
_cell.angle_beta   90.00
_cell.angle_gamma   90.00
#
_symmetry.space_group_name_H-M   'P 1'
#
loop_
_entity.id
_entity.type
_entity.pdbx_description
1 polymer ?
#
loop_
_entity_poly.entity_id
_entity_poly.type
_entity_poly.pdbx_seq_one_letter_code
_entity_poly.pdbx_strand_id
1 'polypeptide(L)'
;LVGAPFVKVEATKYTEVGYVGRDVESMVRDLVKVAVRMVKDKKKKDVEDKVMPIVEQKLIDALFQNRRVTTLEVKREDLENELHSNKCEDEIIEVSVLDSPKPIMAFGSGEINLGSMFDSLQPPKHKKKKMSVRHARDLLLQEETEKIIDMDNVNEEAISLAEEQGIIFIDEIDKIIGKS
;
A
#
# COMPACT_ATOMS: atom_id res chain seq x y z
N LEU A 1 -24.32 3.72 -4.19
CA LEU A 1 -23.64 2.42 -4.16
C LEU A 1 -22.40 2.51 -3.28
N VAL A 2 -22.60 2.89 -2.02
CA VAL A 2 -21.51 3.02 -1.04
C VAL A 2 -21.19 1.61 -0.54
N GLY A 3 -19.96 1.17 -0.79
CA GLY A 3 -19.44 -0.12 -0.26
C GLY A 3 -19.40 -1.29 -1.25
N ALA A 4 -19.88 -1.14 -2.49
CA ALA A 4 -19.79 -2.18 -3.51
C ALA A 4 -18.59 -1.95 -4.46
N PRO A 5 -17.82 -2.99 -4.83
CA PRO A 5 -16.81 -2.89 -5.87
C PRO A 5 -17.46 -2.52 -7.21
N PHE A 6 -16.92 -1.50 -7.88
CA PHE A 6 -17.47 -1.01 -9.13
C PHE A 6 -16.38 -0.77 -10.15
N VAL A 7 -16.61 -1.22 -11.39
CA VAL A 7 -15.76 -0.96 -12.54
C VAL A 7 -16.61 -0.49 -13.71
N LYS A 8 -16.22 0.62 -14.35
CA LYS A 8 -16.80 1.06 -15.62
C LYS A 8 -15.85 0.74 -16.75
N VAL A 9 -16.36 0.08 -17.80
CA VAL A 9 -15.61 -0.33 -18.99
C VAL A 9 -16.30 0.11 -20.26
N GLU A 10 -15.54 0.37 -21.31
CA GLU A 10 -16.08 0.65 -22.65
C GLU A 10 -15.99 -0.64 -23.48
N ALA A 11 -17.12 -1.13 -23.98
CA ALA A 11 -17.22 -2.41 -24.72
C ALA A 11 -16.23 -2.48 -25.91
N THR A 12 -16.01 -1.37 -26.58
CA THR A 12 -15.12 -1.26 -27.75
C THR A 12 -13.63 -1.55 -27.46
N LYS A 13 -13.22 -1.51 -26.18
CA LYS A 13 -11.83 -1.79 -25.76
C LYS A 13 -11.55 -3.26 -25.50
N TYR A 14 -12.58 -4.10 -25.57
CA TYR A 14 -12.49 -5.53 -25.22
C TYR A 14 -12.73 -6.40 -26.44
N THR A 15 -12.02 -7.51 -26.50
CA THR A 15 -12.10 -8.50 -27.56
C THR A 15 -12.03 -9.91 -27.00
N GLU A 16 -12.36 -10.91 -27.83
CA GLU A 16 -12.12 -12.31 -27.47
C GLU A 16 -10.63 -12.58 -27.31
N VAL A 17 -10.30 -13.61 -26.52
CA VAL A 17 -8.91 -14.04 -26.28
C VAL A 17 -8.22 -14.35 -27.62
N GLY A 18 -7.05 -13.73 -27.84
CA GLY A 18 -6.24 -13.93 -29.05
C GLY A 18 -6.39 -12.84 -30.12
N TYR A 19 -7.31 -11.89 -29.97
CA TYR A 19 -7.44 -10.71 -30.83
C TYR A 19 -6.78 -9.47 -30.22
N VAL A 20 -6.56 -8.45 -31.03
CA VAL A 20 -5.99 -7.18 -30.56
C VAL A 20 -7.02 -6.45 -29.69
N GLY A 21 -6.67 -6.25 -28.41
CA GLY A 21 -7.52 -5.61 -27.41
C GLY A 21 -7.35 -6.26 -26.04
N ARG A 22 -8.11 -5.78 -25.05
CA ARG A 22 -8.15 -6.41 -23.72
C ARG A 22 -9.12 -7.59 -23.75
N ASP A 23 -8.76 -8.73 -23.16
CA ASP A 23 -9.68 -9.84 -23.01
C ASP A 23 -10.84 -9.49 -22.04
N VAL A 24 -12.03 -10.06 -22.27
CA VAL A 24 -13.22 -9.79 -21.46
C VAL A 24 -13.06 -10.24 -20.00
N GLU A 25 -12.25 -11.24 -19.74
CA GLU A 25 -11.97 -11.72 -18.37
C GLU A 25 -11.23 -10.65 -17.56
N SER A 26 -10.52 -9.73 -18.22
CA SER A 26 -9.83 -8.63 -17.55
C SER A 26 -10.78 -7.69 -16.81
N MET A 27 -12.07 -7.61 -17.18
CA MET A 27 -13.09 -6.85 -16.46
C MET A 27 -13.28 -7.40 -15.05
N VAL A 28 -13.38 -8.73 -14.94
CA VAL A 28 -13.53 -9.41 -13.64
C VAL A 28 -12.26 -9.27 -12.80
N ARG A 29 -11.09 -9.43 -13.43
CA ARG A 29 -9.81 -9.19 -12.74
C ARG A 29 -9.69 -7.77 -12.19
N ASP A 30 -10.13 -6.77 -12.95
CA ASP A 30 -10.13 -5.38 -12.50
C ASP A 30 -11.15 -5.14 -11.37
N LEU A 31 -12.33 -5.76 -11.43
CA LEU A 31 -13.31 -5.72 -10.36
C LEU A 31 -12.75 -6.31 -9.05
N VAL A 32 -12.11 -7.49 -9.12
CA VAL A 32 -11.47 -8.11 -7.96
C VAL A 32 -10.35 -7.23 -7.39
N LYS A 33 -9.54 -6.57 -8.22
CA LYS A 33 -8.53 -5.60 -7.73
C LYS A 33 -9.16 -4.44 -6.95
N VAL A 34 -10.31 -3.94 -7.42
CA VAL A 34 -11.06 -2.90 -6.68
C VAL A 34 -11.53 -3.45 -5.34
N ALA A 35 -12.09 -4.66 -5.31
CA ALA A 35 -12.54 -5.30 -4.08
C ALA A 35 -11.37 -5.52 -3.09
N VAL A 36 -10.22 -6.02 -3.54
CA VAL A 36 -9.00 -6.19 -2.73
C VAL A 36 -8.58 -4.87 -2.09
N ARG A 37 -8.57 -3.78 -2.87
CA ARG A 37 -8.27 -2.46 -2.34
C ARG A 37 -9.25 -2.02 -1.25
N MET A 38 -10.55 -2.20 -1.50
CA MET A 38 -11.62 -1.82 -0.55
C MET A 38 -11.49 -2.60 0.77
N VAL A 39 -11.30 -3.92 0.71
CA VAL A 39 -11.12 -4.76 1.90
C VAL A 39 -9.83 -4.39 2.64
N LYS A 40 -8.73 -4.21 1.90
CA LYS A 40 -7.45 -3.78 2.49
C LYS A 40 -7.58 -2.43 3.20
N ASP A 41 -8.23 -1.45 2.60
CA ASP A 41 -8.42 -0.12 3.19
C ASP A 41 -9.33 -0.16 4.43
N LYS A 42 -10.34 -1.04 4.44
CA LYS A 42 -11.17 -1.29 5.62
C LYS A 42 -10.34 -1.90 6.75
N LYS A 43 -9.61 -3.00 6.47
CA LYS A 43 -8.76 -3.66 7.48
C LYS A 43 -7.67 -2.74 8.02
N LYS A 44 -7.12 -1.84 7.20
CA LYS A 44 -6.16 -0.81 7.68
C LYS A 44 -6.77 0.06 8.77
N LYS A 45 -7.99 0.55 8.56
CA LYS A 45 -8.70 1.37 9.56
C LYS A 45 -8.99 0.60 10.84
N ASP A 46 -9.38 -0.69 10.71
CA ASP A 46 -9.73 -1.54 11.86
C ASP A 46 -8.52 -1.86 12.76
N VAL A 47 -7.30 -1.79 12.23
CA VAL A 47 -6.07 -2.05 13.00
C VAL A 47 -5.30 -0.78 13.39
N GLU A 48 -5.70 0.39 12.90
CA GLU A 48 -4.99 1.66 13.12
C GLU A 48 -4.80 1.96 14.61
N ASP A 49 -5.85 1.82 15.42
CA ASP A 49 -5.80 2.04 16.86
C ASP A 49 -4.79 1.12 17.59
N LYS A 50 -4.53 -0.06 17.02
CA LYS A 50 -3.57 -1.02 17.57
C LYS A 50 -2.14 -0.72 17.13
N VAL A 51 -1.98 -0.13 15.97
CA VAL A 51 -0.70 0.17 15.35
C VAL A 51 -0.14 1.51 15.85
N MET A 52 -1.00 2.49 16.08
CA MET A 52 -0.59 3.84 16.50
C MET A 52 0.35 3.86 17.72
N PRO A 53 0.08 3.16 18.83
CA PRO A 53 1.00 3.14 19.98
C PRO A 53 2.40 2.59 19.63
N ILE A 54 2.47 1.63 18.71
CA ILE A 54 3.74 1.04 18.26
C ILE A 54 4.53 2.05 17.44
N VAL A 55 3.85 2.78 16.56
CA VAL A 55 4.45 3.84 15.74
C VAL A 55 4.96 4.99 16.61
N GLU A 56 4.16 5.46 17.57
CA GLU A 56 4.52 6.51 18.51
C GLU A 56 5.78 6.12 19.30
N GLN A 57 5.83 4.91 19.84
CA GLN A 57 7.00 4.43 20.56
C GLN A 57 8.26 4.45 19.70
N LYS A 58 8.17 4.05 18.43
CA LYS A 58 9.31 4.08 17.50
C LYS A 58 9.76 5.50 17.16
N LEU A 59 8.82 6.43 17.01
CA LEU A 59 9.13 7.84 16.77
C LEU A 59 9.80 8.47 17.98
N ILE A 60 9.30 8.19 19.20
CA ILE A 60 9.90 8.66 20.45
C ILE A 60 11.32 8.12 20.61
N ASP A 61 11.54 6.84 20.32
CA ASP A 61 12.86 6.23 20.36
C ASP A 61 13.83 6.89 19.36
N ALA A 62 13.37 7.17 18.15
CA ALA A 62 14.17 7.84 17.13
C ALA A 62 14.49 9.29 17.50
N LEU A 63 13.51 10.06 17.99
CA LEU A 63 13.69 11.42 18.52
C LEU A 63 14.67 11.43 19.67
N PHE A 64 14.51 10.51 20.63
CA PHE A 64 15.37 10.40 21.79
C PHE A 64 16.83 10.13 21.40
N GLN A 65 17.05 9.20 20.45
CA GLN A 65 18.40 8.92 19.96
C GLN A 65 18.98 10.13 19.22
N ASN A 66 18.19 10.81 18.38
CA ASN A 66 18.63 11.99 17.64
C ASN A 66 19.05 13.13 18.55
N ARG A 67 18.23 13.45 19.56
CA ARG A 67 18.48 14.58 20.47
C ARG A 67 19.56 14.29 21.52
N ARG A 68 19.75 13.04 21.96
CA ARG A 68 20.85 12.67 22.88
C ARG A 68 22.24 12.96 22.32
N VAL A 69 22.38 13.02 21.03
CA VAL A 69 23.66 13.40 20.38
C VAL A 69 23.94 14.90 20.52
N THR A 70 22.90 15.71 20.68
CA THR A 70 22.98 17.19 20.70
C THR A 70 22.73 17.81 22.05
N THR A 71 22.01 17.12 22.95
CA THR A 71 21.54 17.66 24.22
C THR A 71 21.68 16.64 25.34
N LEU A 72 22.24 17.06 26.52
CA LEU A 72 22.55 16.17 27.65
C LEU A 72 21.32 15.75 28.49
N GLU A 73 20.24 16.50 28.44
CA GLU A 73 19.02 16.24 29.21
C GLU A 73 17.78 16.20 28.30
N VAL A 74 17.43 15.00 27.81
CA VAL A 74 16.19 14.77 27.09
C VAL A 74 15.33 13.79 27.87
N LYS A 75 14.09 14.18 28.20
CA LYS A 75 13.12 13.32 28.87
C LYS A 75 12.14 12.78 27.85
N ARG A 76 11.79 11.49 27.97
CA ARG A 76 10.82 10.84 27.06
C ARG A 76 9.43 11.47 27.15
N GLU A 77 9.00 11.85 28.34
CA GLU A 77 7.70 12.51 28.57
C GLU A 77 7.56 13.83 27.78
N ASP A 78 8.66 14.59 27.66
CA ASP A 78 8.67 15.84 26.90
C ASP A 78 8.51 15.55 25.41
N LEU A 79 9.16 14.48 24.91
CA LEU A 79 9.04 14.04 23.51
C LEU A 79 7.64 13.54 23.17
N GLU A 80 7.00 12.81 24.07
CA GLU A 80 5.60 12.39 23.93
C GLU A 80 4.67 13.60 23.79
N ASN A 81 4.82 14.58 24.67
CA ASN A 81 4.02 15.82 24.62
C ASN A 81 4.27 16.64 23.35
N GLU A 82 5.51 16.71 22.88
CA GLU A 82 5.85 17.38 21.61
C GLU A 82 5.28 16.63 20.40
N LEU A 83 5.35 15.31 20.40
CA LEU A 83 4.80 14.45 19.35
C LEU A 83 3.28 14.61 19.25
N HIS A 84 2.56 14.54 20.38
CA HIS A 84 1.10 14.73 20.43
C HIS A 84 0.66 16.16 20.10
N SER A 85 1.51 17.17 20.35
CA SER A 85 1.25 18.55 19.97
C SER A 85 1.74 18.94 18.58
N ASN A 86 2.23 17.98 17.79
CA ASN A 86 2.77 18.15 16.44
C ASN A 86 3.93 19.17 16.34
N LYS A 87 4.67 19.41 17.42
CA LYS A 87 5.75 20.39 17.45
C LYS A 87 7.05 19.90 16.81
N CYS A 88 7.22 18.59 16.67
CA CYS A 88 8.43 17.96 16.13
C CYS A 88 8.23 17.39 14.72
N GLU A 89 7.12 17.68 14.04
CA GLU A 89 6.76 17.07 12.74
C GLU A 89 7.81 17.26 11.62
N ASP A 90 8.47 18.40 11.61
CA ASP A 90 9.49 18.74 10.60
C ASP A 90 10.93 18.40 11.05
N GLU A 91 11.12 17.88 12.27
CA GLU A 91 12.43 17.44 12.76
C GLU A 91 12.90 16.22 11.97
N ILE A 92 14.19 16.23 11.59
CA ILE A 92 14.79 15.12 10.85
C ILE A 92 15.29 14.08 11.84
N ILE A 93 14.77 12.87 11.76
CA ILE A 93 15.15 11.72 12.58
C ILE A 93 15.68 10.58 11.72
N GLU A 94 16.46 9.69 12.31
CA GLU A 94 16.91 8.46 11.67
C GLU A 94 16.02 7.30 12.13
N VAL A 95 15.29 6.70 11.20
CA VAL A 95 14.43 5.53 11.46
C VAL A 95 14.88 4.31 10.68
N SER A 96 14.68 3.14 11.28
CA SER A 96 14.94 1.85 10.64
C SER A 96 13.69 1.42 9.90
N VAL A 97 13.73 1.38 8.58
CA VAL A 97 12.60 1.02 7.70
C VAL A 97 12.96 -0.19 6.86
N LEU A 98 11.94 -0.95 6.45
CA LEU A 98 12.12 -2.04 5.52
C LEU A 98 12.62 -1.51 4.16
N ASP A 99 13.71 -2.06 3.69
CA ASP A 99 14.19 -1.79 2.34
C ASP A 99 13.36 -2.64 1.36
N SER A 100 12.14 -2.16 1.07
CA SER A 100 11.31 -2.79 0.05
C SER A 100 12.00 -2.63 -1.29
N PRO A 101 12.30 -3.73 -2.02
CA PRO A 101 12.82 -3.62 -3.37
C PRO A 101 11.81 -2.80 -4.19
N LYS A 102 12.28 -1.71 -4.79
CA LYS A 102 11.45 -0.94 -5.72
C LYS A 102 10.97 -1.89 -6.79
N PRO A 103 9.65 -1.95 -7.11
CA PRO A 103 9.20 -2.73 -8.24
C PRO A 103 9.98 -2.24 -9.45
N ILE A 104 10.82 -3.11 -10.00
CA ILE A 104 11.55 -2.82 -11.24
C ILE A 104 10.45 -2.84 -12.31
N MET A 105 10.01 -1.65 -12.72
CA MET A 105 9.26 -1.51 -13.95
C MET A 105 10.23 -1.88 -15.08
N ALA A 106 10.19 -3.14 -15.48
CA ALA A 106 10.84 -3.63 -16.68
C ALA A 106 10.13 -3.01 -17.90
N PHE A 107 10.41 -1.74 -18.16
CA PHE A 107 10.10 -1.14 -19.45
C PHE A 107 11.23 -1.49 -20.41
N GLY A 108 10.98 -2.49 -21.26
CA GLY A 108 11.55 -2.59 -22.59
C GLY A 108 13.08 -2.60 -22.69
N SER A 109 13.69 -3.73 -22.38
CA SER A 109 14.82 -4.32 -23.13
C SER A 109 15.19 -5.62 -22.43
N GLY A 110 15.30 -6.70 -23.20
CA GLY A 110 15.34 -8.10 -22.76
C GLY A 110 16.58 -8.55 -21.97
N GLU A 111 17.06 -7.77 -21.03
CA GLU A 111 18.04 -8.21 -20.03
C GLU A 111 17.35 -8.50 -18.71
N ILE A 112 17.09 -9.78 -18.48
CA ILE A 112 16.68 -10.30 -17.16
C ILE A 112 17.88 -10.10 -16.23
N ASN A 113 17.81 -9.06 -15.39
CA ASN A 113 18.84 -8.82 -14.39
C ASN A 113 18.70 -9.87 -13.28
N LEU A 114 19.44 -10.97 -13.41
CA LEU A 114 19.47 -12.07 -12.45
C LEU A 114 19.83 -11.59 -11.03
N GLY A 115 20.58 -10.49 -10.89
CA GLY A 115 20.90 -9.89 -9.58
C GLY A 115 19.66 -9.43 -8.82
N SER A 116 18.67 -8.86 -9.50
CA SER A 116 17.43 -8.40 -8.87
C SER A 116 16.49 -9.55 -8.47
N MET A 117 16.58 -10.70 -9.13
CA MET A 117 15.85 -11.90 -8.70
C MET A 117 16.45 -12.48 -7.42
N PHE A 118 17.78 -12.45 -7.27
CA PHE A 118 18.43 -12.91 -6.04
C PHE A 118 18.21 -11.95 -4.85
N ASP A 119 18.12 -10.65 -5.08
CA ASP A 119 17.79 -9.67 -4.03
C ASP A 119 16.34 -9.84 -3.51
N SER A 120 15.41 -10.28 -4.33
CA SER A 120 14.03 -10.57 -3.91
C SER A 120 13.89 -11.84 -3.06
N LEU A 121 14.90 -12.73 -3.07
CA LEU A 121 14.95 -13.96 -2.26
C LEU A 121 15.61 -13.73 -0.89
N GLN A 122 16.24 -12.57 -0.66
CA GLN A 122 16.82 -12.23 0.64
C GLN A 122 15.73 -11.74 1.59
N PRO A 123 15.81 -12.08 2.90
CA PRO A 123 14.89 -11.52 3.87
C PRO A 123 14.99 -9.98 3.86
N PRO A 124 13.86 -9.28 4.01
CA PRO A 124 13.83 -7.82 3.94
C PRO A 124 14.82 -7.23 4.94
N LYS A 125 15.79 -6.48 4.44
CA LYS A 125 16.81 -5.82 5.27
C LYS A 125 16.26 -4.50 5.78
N HIS A 126 16.42 -4.26 7.07
CA HIS A 126 16.17 -2.94 7.63
C HIS A 126 17.31 -1.98 7.24
N LYS A 127 16.93 -0.81 6.75
CA LYS A 127 17.86 0.25 6.38
C LYS A 127 17.53 1.52 7.15
N LYS A 128 18.55 2.12 7.72
CA LYS A 128 18.40 3.40 8.38
C LYS A 128 18.25 4.51 7.33
N LYS A 129 17.18 5.30 7.45
CA LYS A 129 16.90 6.45 6.59
C LYS A 129 16.63 7.69 7.43
N LYS A 130 17.16 8.84 6.97
CA LYS A 130 16.87 10.14 7.58
C LYS A 130 15.69 10.77 6.88
N MET A 131 14.67 11.15 7.66
CA MET A 131 13.45 11.79 7.17
C MET A 131 12.78 12.61 8.27
N SER A 132 11.82 13.46 7.92
CA SER A 132 11.01 14.17 8.91
C SER A 132 10.14 13.23 9.73
N VAL A 133 9.80 13.62 10.97
CA VAL A 133 8.90 12.85 11.85
C VAL A 133 7.58 12.56 11.15
N ARG A 134 7.00 13.55 10.45
CA ARG A 134 5.77 13.38 9.67
C ARG A 134 5.88 12.23 8.66
N HIS A 135 6.93 12.25 7.84
CA HIS A 135 7.15 11.22 6.83
C HIS A 135 7.46 9.85 7.45
N ALA A 136 8.21 9.84 8.57
CA ALA A 136 8.50 8.62 9.32
C ALA A 136 7.22 8.02 9.91
N ARG A 137 6.29 8.84 10.42
CA ARG A 137 4.99 8.41 10.94
C ARG A 137 4.19 7.66 9.88
N ASP A 138 4.03 8.27 8.69
CA ASP A 138 3.27 7.67 7.59
C ASP A 138 3.87 6.32 7.16
N LEU A 139 5.20 6.28 7.03
CA LEU A 139 5.92 5.08 6.59
C LEU A 139 5.85 3.96 7.64
N LEU A 140 6.08 4.28 8.91
CA LEU A 140 5.99 3.31 10.01
C LEU A 140 4.56 2.80 10.20
N LEU A 141 3.56 3.68 10.06
CA LEU A 141 2.15 3.29 10.11
C LEU A 141 1.83 2.29 9.00
N GLN A 142 2.29 2.54 7.79
CA GLN A 142 2.13 1.61 6.68
C GLN A 142 2.82 0.27 6.97
N GLU A 143 4.08 0.28 7.40
CA GLU A 143 4.85 -0.94 7.68
C GLU A 143 4.23 -1.78 8.79
N GLU A 144 3.85 -1.16 9.92
CA GLU A 144 3.25 -1.88 11.06
C GLU A 144 1.85 -2.42 10.72
N THR A 145 1.08 -1.66 9.93
CA THR A 145 -0.23 -2.11 9.45
C THR A 145 -0.09 -3.32 8.52
N GLU A 146 0.88 -3.30 7.59
CA GLU A 146 1.12 -4.42 6.67
C GLU A 146 1.58 -5.70 7.36
N LYS A 147 2.20 -5.61 8.55
CA LYS A 147 2.57 -6.79 9.36
C LYS A 147 1.36 -7.49 10.01
N ILE A 148 0.31 -6.74 10.30
CA ILE A 148 -0.88 -7.25 10.98
C ILE A 148 -1.91 -7.78 9.99
N ILE A 149 -1.96 -7.21 8.78
CA ILE A 149 -2.95 -7.58 7.76
C ILE A 149 -2.52 -8.89 7.08
N ASP A 150 -3.35 -9.90 7.24
CA ASP A 150 -3.24 -11.15 6.50
C ASP A 150 -3.78 -10.96 5.07
N MET A 151 -2.89 -11.03 4.09
CA MET A 151 -3.23 -10.85 2.68
C MET A 151 -4.04 -11.99 2.10
N ASP A 152 -3.91 -13.21 2.61
CA ASP A 152 -4.71 -14.35 2.15
C ASP A 152 -6.16 -14.15 2.57
N ASN A 153 -6.40 -13.75 3.81
CA ASN A 153 -7.72 -13.38 4.29
C ASN A 153 -8.31 -12.17 3.54
N VAL A 154 -7.49 -11.16 3.19
CA VAL A 154 -7.93 -10.03 2.34
C VAL A 154 -8.39 -10.50 0.97
N ASN A 155 -7.67 -11.43 0.35
CA ASN A 155 -8.01 -11.94 -0.97
C ASN A 155 -9.30 -12.76 -0.96
N GLU A 156 -9.50 -13.62 0.03
CA GLU A 156 -10.73 -14.40 0.20
C GLU A 156 -11.96 -13.49 0.40
N GLU A 157 -11.88 -12.53 1.31
CA GLU A 157 -12.97 -11.57 1.52
C GLU A 157 -13.24 -10.71 0.28
N ALA A 158 -12.20 -10.34 -0.46
CA ALA A 158 -12.35 -9.53 -1.66
C ALA A 158 -13.01 -10.30 -2.80
N ILE A 159 -12.70 -11.58 -2.97
CA ILE A 159 -13.37 -12.43 -3.96
C ILE A 159 -14.85 -12.55 -3.60
N SER A 160 -15.19 -12.89 -2.36
CA SER A 160 -16.58 -12.97 -1.89
C SER A 160 -17.32 -11.63 -2.10
N LEU A 161 -16.68 -10.51 -1.76
CA LEU A 161 -17.26 -9.18 -1.96
C LEU A 161 -17.50 -8.87 -3.45
N ALA A 162 -16.60 -9.27 -4.33
CA ALA A 162 -16.75 -9.07 -5.77
C ALA A 162 -17.85 -9.95 -6.35
N GLU A 163 -17.98 -11.20 -5.90
CA GLU A 163 -19.01 -12.14 -6.34
C GLU A 163 -20.41 -11.72 -5.88
N GLU A 164 -20.56 -11.28 -4.63
CA GLU A 164 -21.86 -10.96 -4.05
C GLU A 164 -22.36 -9.55 -4.37
N GLN A 165 -21.46 -8.58 -4.48
CA GLN A 165 -21.80 -7.15 -4.57
C GLN A 165 -21.11 -6.41 -5.72
N GLY A 166 -20.26 -7.09 -6.49
CA GLY A 166 -19.51 -6.47 -7.58
C GLY A 166 -20.39 -6.02 -8.73
N ILE A 167 -20.09 -4.85 -9.27
CA ILE A 167 -20.82 -4.26 -10.39
C ILE A 167 -19.86 -3.90 -11.52
N ILE A 168 -20.10 -4.44 -12.71
CA ILE A 168 -19.42 -4.04 -13.94
C ILE A 168 -20.42 -3.25 -14.79
N PHE A 169 -20.15 -1.96 -15.01
CA PHE A 169 -20.92 -1.15 -15.92
C PHE A 169 -20.26 -1.14 -17.29
N ILE A 170 -20.97 -1.66 -18.29
CA ILE A 170 -20.48 -1.75 -19.66
C ILE A 170 -21.13 -0.62 -20.48
N ASP A 171 -20.29 0.31 -20.93
CA ASP A 171 -20.67 1.45 -21.78
C ASP A 171 -20.39 1.15 -23.25
N GLU A 172 -21.00 1.89 -24.17
CA GLU A 172 -20.77 1.81 -25.63
C GLU A 172 -21.07 0.44 -26.27
N ILE A 173 -21.99 -0.32 -25.66
CA ILE A 173 -22.34 -1.67 -26.17
C ILE A 173 -22.98 -1.60 -27.58
N ASP A 174 -23.66 -0.53 -27.90
CA ASP A 174 -24.25 -0.27 -29.22
C ASP A 174 -23.20 -0.22 -30.34
N LYS A 175 -21.98 0.23 -30.02
CA LYS A 175 -20.89 0.32 -31.02
C LYS A 175 -20.31 -1.02 -31.44
N ILE A 176 -20.54 -2.08 -30.69
CA ILE A 176 -20.09 -3.43 -31.04
C ILE A 176 -21.15 -4.27 -31.72
N ILE A 177 -22.43 -3.94 -31.52
CA ILE A 177 -23.58 -4.67 -32.08
C ILE A 177 -23.82 -4.31 -33.56
N GLY A 178 -23.41 -3.14 -34.03
CA GLY A 178 -23.69 -2.61 -35.36
C GLY A 178 -22.69 -2.93 -36.47
N LYS A 179 -21.72 -3.82 -36.26
CA LYS A 179 -20.72 -4.22 -37.26
C LYS A 179 -20.98 -5.64 -37.72
N SER A 180 -22.09 -5.87 -38.39
CA SER A 180 -22.33 -7.05 -39.25
C SER A 180 -22.26 -6.62 -40.70
#